data_eb30a99aec90f4f759566ddb38b359ca
#
_entry.id   eb30a99aec90f4f759566ddb38b359ca
#
_cell.length_a   1.000
_cell.length_b   1.000
_cell.length_c   1.000
_cell.angle_alpha   90.00
_cell.angle_beta   90.00
_cell.angle_gamma   90.00
#
_symmetry.space_group_name_H-M   'P 1'
#
loop_
_entity.id
_entity.type
_entity.pdbx_description
1 polymer ?
#
loop_
_entity_poly.entity_id
_entity_poly.type
_entity_poly.pdbx_seq_one_letter_code
_entity_poly.pdbx_strand_id
1 'polypeptide(L)'
;MKETDIRQGTLALMALKTLEILGPLHGYAIARRIEQISGELLAVNQGTLYPVLLKLMQEGSIKSEWGTSENNRKARFYSLTRQGRKQLQAEARSWEQTASIMERFFAVKAQDLK
;
A
#
# COMPACT_ATOMS: atom_id res chain seq x y z
N MET A 1 9.20 -18.13 -9.31
CA MET A 1 8.66 -16.97 -10.05
C MET A 1 9.37 -15.71 -9.58
N LYS A 2 9.74 -14.89 -10.52
CA LYS A 2 10.44 -13.66 -10.16
C LYS A 2 9.46 -12.68 -9.50
N GLU A 3 9.91 -12.06 -8.42
CA GLU A 3 9.09 -11.10 -7.70
C GLU A 3 8.79 -9.88 -8.57
N THR A 4 7.58 -9.36 -8.41
CA THR A 4 7.14 -8.20 -9.17
C THR A 4 7.67 -6.92 -8.52
N ASP A 5 8.32 -6.08 -9.32
CA ASP A 5 8.71 -4.75 -8.87
C ASP A 5 7.48 -3.86 -8.74
N ILE A 6 7.38 -3.16 -7.63
CA ILE A 6 6.25 -2.31 -7.34
C ILE A 6 6.69 -0.86 -7.33
N ARG A 7 5.93 0.00 -8.01
CA ARG A 7 6.14 1.44 -7.94
C ARG A 7 5.81 1.94 -6.54
N GLN A 8 6.52 2.96 -6.10
CA GLN A 8 6.32 3.53 -4.76
C GLN A 8 4.89 3.97 -4.51
N GLY A 9 4.20 4.54 -5.51
CA GLY A 9 2.81 4.95 -5.37
C GLY A 9 1.87 3.77 -5.10
N THR A 10 2.11 2.65 -5.76
CA THR A 10 1.33 1.43 -5.54
C THR A 10 1.60 0.85 -4.15
N LEU A 11 2.86 0.88 -3.72
CA LEU A 11 3.22 0.40 -2.39
C LEU A 11 2.60 1.29 -1.31
N ALA A 12 2.54 2.62 -1.55
CA ALA A 12 1.89 3.55 -0.63
C ALA A 12 0.40 3.22 -0.47
N LEU A 13 -0.29 2.93 -1.57
CA LEU A 13 -1.70 2.54 -1.53
C LEU A 13 -1.89 1.24 -0.75
N MET A 14 -1.02 0.27 -0.96
CA MET A 14 -1.04 -0.99 -0.22
C MET A 14 -0.83 -0.78 1.28
N ALA A 15 0.09 0.10 1.64
CA ALA A 15 0.34 0.42 3.05
C ALA A 15 -0.88 1.09 3.70
N LEU A 16 -1.49 2.05 3.01
CA LEU A 16 -2.69 2.72 3.51
C LEU A 16 -3.82 1.72 3.73
N LYS A 17 -4.04 0.83 2.76
CA LYS A 17 -5.10 -0.18 2.87
C LYS A 17 -4.82 -1.17 3.99
N THR A 18 -3.59 -1.58 4.15
CA THR A 18 -3.20 -2.49 5.24
C THR A 18 -3.49 -1.87 6.60
N LEU A 19 -3.16 -0.59 6.77
CA LEU A 19 -3.42 0.10 8.03
C LEU A 19 -4.91 0.34 8.26
N GLU A 20 -5.69 0.53 7.20
CA GLU A 20 -7.14 0.64 7.33
C GLU A 20 -7.74 -0.64 7.88
N ILE A 21 -7.31 -1.78 7.36
CA ILE A 21 -7.87 -3.09 7.72
C ILE A 21 -7.42 -3.53 9.12
N LEU A 22 -6.13 -3.36 9.43
CA LEU A 22 -5.52 -3.99 10.60
C LEU A 22 -5.24 -3.03 11.75
N GLY A 23 -5.37 -1.71 11.51
CA GLY A 23 -5.06 -0.72 12.52
C GLY A 23 -3.56 -0.51 12.67
N PRO A 24 -3.12 0.00 13.83
CA PRO A 24 -1.71 0.32 14.02
C PRO A 24 -0.78 -0.89 13.89
N LEU A 25 0.29 -0.72 13.12
CA LEU A 25 1.31 -1.75 12.90
C LEU A 25 2.68 -1.10 12.85
N HIS A 26 3.71 -1.78 13.34
CA HIS A 26 5.09 -1.35 13.12
C HIS A 26 5.54 -1.71 11.70
N GLY A 27 6.63 -1.10 11.24
CA GLY A 27 7.06 -1.21 9.84
C GLY A 27 7.26 -2.64 9.35
N TYR A 28 7.89 -3.46 10.18
CA TYR A 28 8.13 -4.86 9.83
C TYR A 28 6.81 -5.61 9.62
N ALA A 29 5.83 -5.36 10.49
CA ALA A 29 4.52 -5.99 10.37
C ALA A 29 3.77 -5.50 9.13
N ILE A 30 3.88 -4.22 8.79
CA ILE A 30 3.27 -3.70 7.56
C ILE A 30 3.81 -4.45 6.34
N ALA A 31 5.12 -4.58 6.24
CA ALA A 31 5.76 -5.30 5.13
C ALA A 31 5.26 -6.73 5.06
N ARG A 32 5.24 -7.42 6.19
CA ARG A 32 4.82 -8.82 6.23
C ARG A 32 3.35 -8.98 5.85
N ARG A 33 2.50 -8.08 6.29
CA ARG A 33 1.07 -8.13 5.94
C ARG A 33 0.83 -7.87 4.47
N ILE A 34 1.57 -6.93 3.88
CA ILE A 34 1.48 -6.68 2.44
C ILE A 34 1.86 -7.95 1.66
N GLU A 35 2.92 -8.63 2.08
CA GLU A 35 3.32 -9.89 1.44
C GLU A 35 2.21 -10.94 1.53
N GLN A 36 1.61 -11.08 2.69
CA GLN A 36 0.49 -12.02 2.87
C GLN A 36 -0.71 -11.67 2.02
N ILE A 37 -1.11 -10.40 2.02
CA ILE A 37 -2.27 -9.94 1.26
C ILE A 37 -2.06 -10.17 -0.23
N SER A 38 -0.81 -10.04 -0.70
CA SER A 38 -0.47 -10.29 -2.10
C SER A 38 -0.43 -11.78 -2.46
N GLY A 39 -0.69 -12.67 -1.51
CA GLY A 39 -0.54 -14.11 -1.76
C GLY A 39 0.90 -14.53 -1.91
N GLU A 40 1.81 -13.87 -1.23
CA GLU A 40 3.27 -14.07 -1.29
C GLU A 40 3.86 -13.79 -2.68
N LEU A 41 3.12 -13.05 -3.53
CA LEU A 41 3.63 -12.67 -4.85
C LEU A 41 4.61 -11.50 -4.78
N LEU A 42 4.57 -10.74 -3.68
CA LEU A 42 5.44 -9.59 -3.47
C LEU A 42 6.42 -9.88 -2.35
N ALA A 43 7.64 -9.37 -2.49
CA ALA A 43 8.58 -9.30 -1.37
C ALA A 43 8.78 -7.83 -1.06
N VAL A 44 8.60 -7.46 0.20
CA VAL A 44 8.68 -6.07 0.63
C VAL A 44 9.75 -5.96 1.72
N ASN A 45 10.86 -5.32 1.41
CA ASN A 45 11.90 -5.10 2.40
C ASN A 45 11.78 -3.71 3.01
N GLN A 46 12.40 -3.51 4.16
CA GLN A 46 12.35 -2.25 4.90
C GLN A 46 12.99 -1.10 4.13
N GLY A 47 14.02 -1.38 3.34
CA GLY A 47 14.69 -0.36 2.54
C GLY A 47 13.76 0.25 1.49
N THR A 48 12.80 -0.52 1.00
CA THR A 48 11.80 -0.04 0.03
C THR A 48 10.60 0.58 0.73
N LEU A 49 10.15 -0.02 1.82
CA LEU A 49 8.94 0.43 2.52
C LEU A 49 9.17 1.70 3.35
N TYR A 50 10.30 1.80 4.03
CA TYR A 50 10.54 2.91 4.95
C TYR A 50 10.43 4.29 4.29
N PRO A 51 11.02 4.54 3.10
CA PRO A 51 10.83 5.82 2.42
C PRO A 51 9.37 6.13 2.09
N VAL A 52 8.57 5.10 1.78
CA VAL A 52 7.14 5.25 1.50
C VAL A 52 6.41 5.69 2.77
N LEU A 53 6.69 5.05 3.90
CA LEU A 53 6.08 5.42 5.17
C LEU A 53 6.47 6.84 5.58
N LEU A 54 7.73 7.21 5.38
CA LEU A 54 8.20 8.55 5.70
C LEU A 54 7.45 9.60 4.89
N LYS A 55 7.27 9.37 3.60
CA LYS A 55 6.53 10.28 2.73
C LYS A 55 5.08 10.39 3.16
N LEU A 56 4.44 9.27 3.49
CA LEU A 56 3.05 9.28 3.96
C LEU A 56 2.90 10.06 5.27
N MET A 57 3.89 9.98 6.17
CA MET A 57 3.90 10.80 7.38
C MET A 57 4.04 12.28 7.07
N GLN A 58 4.94 12.62 6.15
CA GLN A 58 5.15 14.01 5.74
C GLN A 58 3.90 14.60 5.12
N GLU A 59 3.12 13.80 4.42
CA GLU A 59 1.86 14.21 3.81
C GLU A 59 0.69 14.24 4.79
N GLY A 60 0.90 13.75 6.00
CA GLY A 60 -0.16 13.69 7.00
C GLY A 60 -1.15 12.55 6.82
N SER A 61 -0.83 11.59 5.96
CA SER A 61 -1.71 10.45 5.68
C SER A 61 -1.63 9.36 6.73
N ILE A 62 -0.49 9.24 7.40
CA ILE A 62 -0.30 8.35 8.53
C ILE A 62 0.41 9.11 9.64
N LYS A 63 0.30 8.58 10.84
CA LYS A 63 1.02 9.08 12.01
C LYS A 63 1.73 7.92 12.67
N SER A 64 2.71 8.21 13.52
CA SER A 64 3.43 7.16 14.22
C SER A 64 3.54 7.48 15.70
N GLU A 65 3.57 6.42 16.50
CA GLU A 65 3.77 6.50 17.94
C GLU A 65 4.69 5.38 18.38
N TRP A 66 5.47 5.64 19.42
CA TRP A 66 6.30 4.59 20.00
C TRP A 66 5.43 3.62 20.77
N GLY A 67 5.74 2.33 20.65
CA GLY A 67 5.07 1.28 21.36
C GLY A 67 5.99 0.09 21.56
N THR A 68 5.46 -0.99 22.11
CA THR A 68 6.22 -2.23 22.34
C THR A 68 5.67 -3.30 21.40
N SER A 69 6.60 -3.90 20.62
CA SER A 69 6.25 -4.99 19.71
C SER A 69 6.07 -6.31 20.48
N GLU A 70 5.60 -7.33 19.75
CA GLU A 70 5.41 -8.68 20.31
C GLU A 70 6.68 -9.27 20.89
N ASN A 71 7.83 -8.85 20.36
CA ASN A 71 9.14 -9.30 20.85
C ASN A 71 9.65 -8.45 22.00
N ASN A 72 8.78 -7.68 22.63
CA ASN A 72 9.12 -6.80 23.74
C ASN A 72 10.18 -5.76 23.37
N ARG A 73 10.18 -5.32 22.12
CA ARG A 73 11.11 -4.31 21.63
C ARG A 73 10.37 -3.01 21.34
N LYS A 74 11.05 -1.89 21.57
CA LYS A 74 10.52 -0.58 21.27
C LYS A 74 10.46 -0.41 19.75
N ALA A 75 9.29 -0.02 19.26
CA ALA A 75 9.07 0.16 17.82
C ALA A 75 8.10 1.30 17.56
N ARG A 76 8.21 1.89 16.37
CA ARG A 76 7.21 2.86 15.92
C ARG A 76 6.03 2.12 15.33
N PHE A 77 4.84 2.49 15.79
CA PHE A 77 3.59 1.96 15.25
C PHE A 77 2.94 3.04 14.41
N TYR A 78 2.59 2.68 13.19
CA TYR A 78 1.97 3.58 12.22
C TYR A 78 0.48 3.34 12.19
N SER A 79 -0.28 4.41 12.07
CA SER A 79 -1.73 4.32 11.94
C SER A 79 -2.25 5.32 10.93
N LEU A 80 -3.40 4.98 10.35
CA LEU A 80 -4.04 5.79 9.33
C LEU A 80 -4.67 7.02 9.99
N THR A 81 -4.48 8.19 9.38
CA THR A 81 -5.15 9.41 9.81
C THR A 81 -6.46 9.57 9.06
N ARG A 82 -7.28 10.55 9.47
CA ARG A 82 -8.50 10.90 8.75
C ARG A 82 -8.18 11.31 7.30
N GLN A 83 -7.11 12.10 7.12
CA GLN A 83 -6.64 12.51 5.81
C GLN A 83 -6.20 11.29 4.99
N GLY A 84 -5.53 10.32 5.62
CA GLY A 84 -5.13 9.08 4.96
C GLY A 84 -6.30 8.25 4.49
N ARG A 85 -7.40 8.24 5.25
CA ARG A 85 -8.62 7.54 4.81
C ARG A 85 -9.20 8.17 3.55
N LYS A 86 -9.23 9.50 3.49
CA LYS A 86 -9.71 10.20 2.31
C LYS A 86 -8.83 9.94 1.10
N GLN A 87 -7.52 9.97 1.31
CA GLN A 87 -6.55 9.67 0.26
C GLN A 87 -6.74 8.25 -0.26
N LEU A 88 -6.89 7.28 0.64
CA LEU A 88 -7.10 5.89 0.28
C LEU A 88 -8.34 5.72 -0.59
N GLN A 89 -9.45 6.34 -0.19
CA GLN A 89 -10.70 6.26 -0.95
C GLN A 89 -10.54 6.85 -2.35
N ALA A 90 -9.91 8.00 -2.46
CA ALA A 90 -9.69 8.66 -3.75
C ALA A 90 -8.78 7.83 -4.66
N GLU A 91 -7.70 7.30 -4.12
CA GLU A 91 -6.76 6.50 -4.90
C GLU A 91 -7.33 5.15 -5.28
N ALA A 92 -8.17 4.55 -4.43
CA ALA A 92 -8.85 3.29 -4.75
C ALA A 92 -9.80 3.48 -5.92
N ARG A 93 -10.56 4.58 -5.93
CA ARG A 93 -11.46 4.89 -7.07
C ARG A 93 -10.66 5.13 -8.35
N SER A 94 -9.56 5.86 -8.25
CA SER A 94 -8.69 6.11 -9.39
C SER A 94 -8.12 4.81 -9.96
N TRP A 95 -7.73 3.90 -9.08
CA TRP A 95 -7.22 2.59 -9.47
C TRP A 95 -8.29 1.76 -10.19
N GLU A 96 -9.51 1.71 -9.65
CA GLU A 96 -10.63 0.99 -10.28
C GLU A 96 -10.93 1.53 -11.66
N GLN A 97 -10.93 2.85 -11.79
CA GLN A 97 -11.19 3.52 -13.06
C GLN A 97 -10.09 3.18 -14.08
N THR A 98 -8.84 3.24 -13.69
CA THR A 98 -7.72 2.89 -14.54
C THR A 98 -7.78 1.43 -14.98
N ALA A 99 -8.08 0.53 -14.05
CA ALA A 99 -8.21 -0.89 -14.36
C ALA A 99 -9.33 -1.15 -15.38
N SER A 100 -10.47 -0.47 -15.20
CA SER A 100 -11.59 -0.60 -16.13
C SER A 100 -11.23 -0.13 -17.53
N ILE A 101 -10.52 0.98 -17.63
CA ILE A 101 -10.05 1.50 -18.92
C ILE A 101 -9.06 0.51 -19.56
N MET A 102 -8.13 -0.01 -18.78
CA MET A 102 -7.15 -0.96 -19.31
C MET A 102 -7.79 -2.24 -19.81
N GLU A 103 -8.84 -2.70 -19.16
CA GLU A 103 -9.60 -3.87 -19.64
C GLU A 103 -10.13 -3.65 -21.05
N ARG A 104 -10.61 -2.44 -21.34
CA ARG A 104 -11.10 -2.10 -22.69
C ARG A 104 -9.97 -2.17 -23.71
N PHE A 105 -8.77 -1.70 -23.35
CA PHE A 105 -7.63 -1.76 -24.25
C PHE A 105 -7.24 -3.19 -24.57
N PHE A 106 -7.24 -4.06 -23.59
CA PHE A 106 -6.84 -5.45 -23.78
C PHE A 106 -7.91 -6.27 -24.51
N ALA A 107 -9.16 -5.83 -24.49
CA ALA A 107 -10.26 -6.55 -25.11
C ALA A 107 -10.55 -6.10 -26.55
N VAL A 108 -10.10 -4.91 -26.94
CA VAL A 108 -10.45 -4.34 -28.25
C VAL A 108 -9.74 -5.07 -29.40
N LYS A 109 -10.44 -5.20 -30.49
CA LYS A 109 -9.88 -5.77 -31.75
C LYS A 109 -9.93 -4.71 -32.84
N ALA A 110 -9.06 -4.84 -33.85
CA ALA A 110 -8.96 -3.86 -34.93
C ALA A 110 -10.32 -3.62 -35.62
N GLN A 111 -11.11 -4.67 -35.77
CA GLN A 111 -12.42 -4.60 -36.42
C GLN A 111 -13.45 -3.76 -35.64
N ASP A 112 -13.23 -3.59 -34.33
CA ASP A 112 -14.13 -2.81 -33.48
C ASP A 112 -13.97 -1.30 -33.70
N LEU A 113 -12.88 -0.90 -34.35
CA LEU A 113 -12.50 0.51 -34.51
C LEU A 113 -12.69 1.03 -35.93
N LYS A 114 -13.40 0.29 -36.78
CA LYS A 114 -13.66 0.70 -38.14
C LYS A 114 -14.81 1.70 -38.23
#